data_211567b9a14b1b5ff462a1742927e5ab
#
_entry.id   211567b9a14b1b5ff462a1742927e5ab
#
_cell.length_a   1.000
_cell.length_b   1.000
_cell.length_c   1.000
_cell.angle_alpha   90.00
_cell.angle_beta   90.00
_cell.angle_gamma   90.00
#
_symmetry.space_group_name_H-M   'P 1'
#
loop_
_entity.id
_entity.type
_entity.pdbx_description
1 polymer ?
#
loop_
_entity_poly.entity_id
_entity_poly.type
_entity_poly.pdbx_seq_one_letter_code
_entity_poly.pdbx_strand_id
1 'polypeptide(L)'
;MPVFDYEDIQLVPNKCIVKSRSEIDTRIKFGPMTFNIPVVPANMQTVIDEDLAIWLAQNGYFYIMHRFEENERVPFVKKMHQLGLFASISVGVKPQEYQLIDQLAQENLIPEYITI
;
A
#
# COMPACT_ATOMS: atom_id res chain seq x y z
N MET A 1 4.69 -0.08 31.52
CA MET A 1 5.14 0.55 30.27
C MET A 1 4.51 1.93 30.17
N PRO A 2 5.26 3.01 29.96
CA PRO A 2 4.67 4.33 29.82
C PRO A 2 3.82 4.38 28.55
N VAL A 3 2.67 5.02 28.65
CA VAL A 3 1.75 5.25 27.52
C VAL A 3 1.83 6.73 27.17
N PHE A 4 2.04 7.05 25.89
CA PHE A 4 2.10 8.43 25.42
C PHE A 4 1.43 8.52 24.06
N ASP A 5 0.92 9.69 23.75
CA ASP A 5 0.31 10.04 22.47
C ASP A 5 1.24 10.94 21.66
N TYR A 6 0.84 11.28 20.45
CA TYR A 6 1.60 12.19 19.57
C TYR A 6 1.88 13.55 20.21
N GLU A 7 1.01 14.01 21.10
CA GLU A 7 1.17 15.27 21.85
C GLU A 7 2.34 15.23 22.84
N ASP A 8 2.73 14.04 23.25
CA ASP A 8 3.79 13.83 24.26
C ASP A 8 5.19 13.73 23.65
N ILE A 9 5.31 13.74 22.32
CA ILE A 9 6.57 13.55 21.61
C ILE A 9 6.87 14.71 20.65
N GLN A 10 8.15 14.90 20.38
CA GLN A 10 8.64 15.89 19.43
C GLN A 10 9.72 15.30 18.56
N LEU A 11 9.85 15.81 17.32
CA LEU A 11 11.00 15.50 16.50
C LEU A 11 12.20 16.33 16.95
N VAL A 12 13.33 15.68 17.19
CA VAL A 12 14.59 16.36 17.52
C VAL A 12 15.24 16.81 16.21
N PRO A 13 15.49 18.12 16.02
CA PRO A 13 16.13 18.60 14.80
C PRO A 13 17.56 18.08 14.68
N ASN A 14 17.93 17.63 13.49
CA ASN A 14 19.31 17.29 13.15
C ASN A 14 19.90 18.36 12.23
N LYS A 15 21.23 18.37 12.12
CA LYS A 15 21.93 19.23 11.18
C LYS A 15 21.42 18.95 9.76
N CYS A 16 21.07 20.02 9.06
CA CYS A 16 20.58 19.97 7.69
C CYS A 16 21.36 20.95 6.81
N ILE A 17 21.75 20.52 5.62
CA ILE A 17 22.43 21.33 4.61
C ILE A 17 21.51 21.72 3.46
N VAL A 18 20.25 21.31 3.50
CA VAL A 18 19.25 21.62 2.47
C VAL A 18 18.81 23.07 2.59
N LYS A 19 18.86 23.80 1.49
CA LYS A 19 18.51 25.22 1.44
C LYS A 19 17.01 25.46 1.18
N SER A 20 16.33 24.53 0.51
CA SER A 20 14.94 24.66 0.13
C SER A 20 14.23 23.30 0.22
N ARG A 21 12.93 23.32 0.52
CA ARG A 21 12.09 22.11 0.50
C ARG A 21 12.10 21.42 -0.86
N SER A 22 12.27 22.15 -1.95
CA SER A 22 12.32 21.61 -3.30
C SER A 22 13.54 20.73 -3.56
N GLU A 23 14.58 20.82 -2.73
CA GLU A 23 15.79 19.99 -2.83
C GLU A 23 15.66 18.65 -2.10
N ILE A 24 14.56 18.43 -1.37
CA ILE A 24 14.35 17.23 -0.58
C ILE A 24 13.88 16.08 -1.47
N ASP A 25 14.57 14.95 -1.37
CA ASP A 25 14.14 13.70 -1.98
C ASP A 25 13.25 12.94 -0.97
N THR A 26 11.96 12.85 -1.28
CA THR A 26 10.97 12.16 -0.45
C THR A 26 10.74 10.72 -0.85
N ARG A 27 11.41 10.23 -1.90
CA ARG A 27 11.22 8.88 -2.39
C ARG A 27 11.65 7.85 -1.36
N ILE A 28 10.91 6.75 -1.32
CA ILE A 28 11.18 5.63 -0.43
C ILE A 28 11.15 4.32 -1.22
N LYS A 29 12.16 3.48 -1.00
CA LYS A 29 12.13 2.10 -1.46
C LYS A 29 11.39 1.25 -0.45
N PHE A 30 10.35 0.57 -0.90
CA PHE A 30 9.56 -0.34 -0.07
C PHE A 30 9.33 -1.64 -0.84
N GLY A 31 9.90 -2.74 -0.36
CA GLY A 31 9.89 -4.00 -1.10
C GLY A 31 10.56 -3.87 -2.48
N PRO A 32 9.93 -4.37 -3.54
CA PRO A 32 10.52 -4.38 -4.88
C PRO A 32 10.47 -3.03 -5.60
N MET A 33 9.74 -2.03 -5.08
CA MET A 33 9.46 -0.78 -5.79
C MET A 33 9.87 0.46 -4.99
N THR A 34 10.04 1.57 -5.70
CA THR A 34 10.29 2.90 -5.14
C THR A 34 9.08 3.79 -5.36
N PHE A 35 8.66 4.49 -4.30
CA PHE A 35 7.50 5.39 -4.30
C PHE A 35 7.92 6.84 -4.05
N ASN A 36 7.10 7.78 -4.52
CA ASN A 36 7.43 9.20 -4.48
C ASN A 36 7.42 9.79 -3.07
N ILE A 37 6.57 9.27 -2.18
CA ILE A 37 6.48 9.72 -0.78
C ILE A 37 6.14 8.53 0.13
N PRO A 38 6.53 8.57 1.42
CA PRO A 38 6.20 7.52 2.39
C PRO A 38 4.81 7.75 3.02
N VAL A 39 3.79 7.90 2.18
CA VAL A 39 2.41 8.14 2.62
C VAL A 39 1.50 7.10 1.97
N VAL A 40 0.64 6.49 2.77
CA VAL A 40 -0.30 5.47 2.34
C VAL A 40 -1.71 5.87 2.78
N PRO A 41 -2.69 5.94 1.86
CA PRO A 41 -4.08 6.09 2.26
C PRO A 41 -4.53 4.91 3.13
N ALA A 42 -5.40 5.16 4.11
CA ALA A 42 -5.95 4.10 4.93
C ALA A 42 -6.66 3.05 4.06
N ASN A 43 -6.47 1.78 4.35
CA ASN A 43 -7.08 0.66 3.61
C ASN A 43 -8.52 0.43 4.02
N MET A 44 -9.31 1.49 4.02
CA MET A 44 -10.72 1.50 4.40
C MET A 44 -11.60 1.61 3.15
N GLN A 45 -12.74 0.92 3.17
CA GLN A 45 -13.69 0.92 2.05
C GLN A 45 -14.17 2.33 1.67
N THR A 46 -14.21 3.24 2.62
CA THR A 46 -14.60 4.65 2.40
C THR A 46 -13.46 5.54 1.92
N VAL A 47 -12.23 5.06 1.89
CA VAL A 47 -11.02 5.83 1.52
C VAL A 47 -10.45 5.37 0.19
N ILE A 48 -10.31 4.07 -0.01
CA ILE A 48 -9.68 3.49 -1.19
C ILE A 48 -10.69 2.71 -2.03
N ASP A 49 -10.67 2.91 -3.33
CA ASP A 49 -11.38 2.12 -4.33
C ASP A 49 -10.46 1.76 -5.49
N GLU A 50 -11.00 1.04 -6.47
CA GLU A 50 -10.22 0.58 -7.62
C GLU A 50 -9.68 1.75 -8.45
N ASP A 51 -10.50 2.78 -8.71
CA ASP A 51 -10.09 3.93 -9.50
C ASP A 51 -8.96 4.72 -8.83
N LEU A 52 -9.06 4.93 -7.53
CA LEU A 52 -8.00 5.60 -6.76
C LEU A 52 -6.73 4.74 -6.72
N ALA A 53 -6.85 3.42 -6.54
CA ALA A 53 -5.71 2.52 -6.55
C ALA A 53 -4.95 2.57 -7.88
N ILE A 54 -5.67 2.57 -9.00
CA ILE A 54 -5.08 2.70 -10.34
C ILE A 54 -4.36 4.04 -10.47
N TRP A 55 -5.00 5.13 -10.08
CA TRP A 55 -4.40 6.46 -10.14
C TRP A 55 -3.12 6.56 -9.31
N LEU A 56 -3.15 6.05 -8.08
CA LEU A 56 -1.99 6.04 -7.18
C LEU A 56 -0.83 5.24 -7.79
N ALA A 57 -1.11 4.04 -8.27
CA ALA A 57 -0.10 3.18 -8.89
C ALA A 57 0.51 3.83 -10.15
N GLN A 58 -0.30 4.46 -10.98
CA GLN A 58 0.17 5.16 -12.19
C GLN A 58 1.07 6.36 -11.87
N ASN A 59 0.88 6.99 -10.72
CA ASN A 59 1.61 8.19 -10.32
C ASN A 59 2.74 7.93 -9.33
N GLY A 60 3.10 6.68 -9.08
CA GLY A 60 4.22 6.32 -8.22
C GLY A 60 3.93 6.43 -6.73
N TYR A 61 2.69 6.28 -6.33
CA TYR A 61 2.26 6.26 -4.93
C TYR A 61 1.86 4.86 -4.48
N PHE A 62 2.15 4.55 -3.22
CA PHE A 62 1.75 3.29 -2.61
C PHE A 62 0.28 3.34 -2.18
N TYR A 63 -0.40 2.22 -2.30
CA TYR A 63 -1.76 2.02 -1.80
C TYR A 63 -1.88 0.63 -1.20
N ILE A 64 -2.89 0.44 -0.36
CA ILE A 64 -3.32 -0.88 0.12
C ILE A 64 -4.81 -0.97 -0.14
N MET A 65 -5.24 -1.93 -0.96
CA MET A 65 -6.67 -2.14 -1.21
C MET A 65 -7.34 -2.74 0.01
N HIS A 66 -8.56 -2.27 0.33
CA HIS A 66 -9.37 -2.83 1.40
C HIS A 66 -9.82 -4.27 1.08
N ARG A 67 -10.25 -5.01 2.09
CA ARG A 67 -10.66 -6.43 1.99
C ARG A 67 -12.17 -6.66 2.04
N PHE A 68 -12.98 -5.63 2.02
CA PHE A 68 -14.43 -5.74 2.33
C PHE A 68 -15.28 -6.20 1.15
N GLU A 69 -14.72 -6.30 -0.04
CA GLU A 69 -15.33 -6.90 -1.21
C GLU A 69 -14.59 -8.20 -1.53
N GLU A 70 -14.96 -9.28 -0.83
CA GLU A 70 -14.19 -10.53 -0.83
C GLU A 70 -13.98 -11.12 -2.23
N ASN A 71 -14.98 -11.05 -3.09
CA ASN A 71 -14.93 -11.61 -4.44
C ASN A 71 -14.21 -10.72 -5.45
N GLU A 72 -13.86 -9.50 -5.08
CA GLU A 72 -13.25 -8.53 -5.98
C GLU A 72 -11.71 -8.53 -5.97
N ARG A 73 -11.09 -9.17 -4.97
CA ARG A 73 -9.62 -9.14 -4.84
C ARG A 73 -8.89 -9.86 -5.97
N VAL A 74 -9.35 -11.02 -6.39
CA VAL A 74 -8.74 -11.76 -7.51
C VAL A 74 -8.91 -11.00 -8.83
N PRO A 75 -10.11 -10.55 -9.22
CA PRO A 75 -10.27 -9.69 -10.39
C PRO A 75 -9.44 -8.41 -10.32
N PHE A 76 -9.32 -7.80 -9.16
CA PHE A 76 -8.51 -6.61 -8.95
C PHE A 76 -7.03 -6.84 -9.23
N VAL A 77 -6.43 -7.90 -8.67
CA VAL A 77 -5.03 -8.27 -8.93
C VAL A 77 -4.81 -8.50 -10.42
N LYS A 78 -5.72 -9.25 -11.06
CA LYS A 78 -5.66 -9.52 -12.49
C LYS A 78 -5.70 -8.23 -13.32
N LYS A 79 -6.60 -7.31 -13.00
CA LYS A 79 -6.73 -6.02 -13.69
C LYS A 79 -5.47 -5.18 -13.54
N MET A 80 -4.92 -5.08 -12.33
CA MET A 80 -3.69 -4.33 -12.09
C MET A 80 -2.54 -4.87 -12.90
N HIS A 81 -2.36 -6.19 -12.95
CA HIS A 81 -1.33 -6.83 -13.75
C HIS A 81 -1.55 -6.63 -15.26
N GLN A 82 -2.78 -6.66 -15.73
CA GLN A 82 -3.12 -6.36 -17.13
C GLN A 82 -2.77 -4.93 -17.51
N LEU A 83 -2.87 -3.98 -16.58
CA LEU A 83 -2.49 -2.59 -16.77
C LEU A 83 -0.97 -2.34 -16.60
N GLY A 84 -0.19 -3.37 -16.27
CA GLY A 84 1.23 -3.23 -15.97
C GLY A 84 1.52 -2.53 -14.65
N LEU A 85 0.57 -2.53 -13.72
CA LEU A 85 0.65 -1.88 -12.42
C LEU A 85 0.85 -2.92 -11.30
N PHE A 86 1.45 -2.49 -10.20
CA PHE A 86 1.57 -3.36 -9.03
C PHE A 86 0.22 -3.56 -8.34
N ALA A 87 0.04 -4.74 -7.74
CA ALA A 87 -1.13 -5.06 -6.93
C ALA A 87 -0.74 -5.14 -5.45
N SER A 88 -1.52 -4.46 -4.61
CA SER A 88 -1.39 -4.46 -3.16
C SER A 88 -2.76 -4.71 -2.55
N ILE A 89 -2.89 -5.81 -1.83
CA ILE A 89 -4.16 -6.25 -1.26
C ILE A 89 -4.06 -6.42 0.26
N SER A 90 -5.22 -6.38 0.92
CA SER A 90 -5.37 -6.74 2.33
C SER A 90 -5.98 -8.12 2.45
N VAL A 91 -5.50 -8.91 3.40
CA VAL A 91 -6.03 -10.22 3.74
C VAL A 91 -6.24 -10.35 5.24
N GLY A 92 -7.24 -11.12 5.64
CA GLY A 92 -7.45 -11.47 7.04
C GLY A 92 -6.76 -12.77 7.42
N VAL A 93 -7.02 -13.26 8.63
CA VAL A 93 -6.42 -14.48 9.18
C VAL A 93 -7.41 -15.64 9.30
N LYS A 94 -8.59 -15.51 8.70
CA LYS A 94 -9.60 -16.57 8.71
C LYS A 94 -9.33 -17.62 7.61
N PRO A 95 -9.84 -18.86 7.73
CA PRO A 95 -9.59 -19.91 6.74
C PRO A 95 -9.93 -19.55 5.29
N GLN A 96 -11.00 -18.80 5.05
CA GLN A 96 -11.38 -18.35 3.71
C GLN A 96 -10.34 -17.40 3.07
N GLU A 97 -9.56 -16.69 3.88
CA GLU A 97 -8.48 -15.83 3.39
C GLU A 97 -7.30 -16.65 2.88
N TYR A 98 -7.01 -17.81 3.48
CA TYR A 98 -6.01 -18.74 2.96
C TYR A 98 -6.42 -19.31 1.60
N GLN A 99 -7.72 -19.61 1.42
CA GLN A 99 -8.24 -20.05 0.12
C GLN A 99 -8.04 -18.99 -0.97
N LEU A 100 -8.20 -17.72 -0.63
CA LEU A 100 -7.91 -16.61 -1.55
C LEU A 100 -6.45 -16.63 -2.01
N ILE A 101 -5.52 -16.79 -1.07
CA ILE A 101 -4.08 -16.85 -1.37
C ILE A 101 -3.78 -18.07 -2.26
N ASP A 102 -4.36 -19.20 -1.95
CA ASP A 102 -4.20 -20.42 -2.77
C ASP A 102 -4.74 -20.20 -4.19
N GLN A 103 -5.88 -19.57 -4.33
CA GLN A 103 -6.46 -19.26 -5.64
C GLN A 103 -5.55 -18.30 -6.44
N LEU A 104 -5.05 -17.26 -5.82
CA LEU A 104 -4.11 -16.33 -6.48
C LEU A 104 -2.84 -17.04 -6.95
N ALA A 105 -2.32 -17.96 -6.15
CA ALA A 105 -1.16 -18.76 -6.51
C ALA A 105 -1.46 -19.71 -7.68
N GLN A 106 -2.60 -20.40 -7.66
CA GLN A 106 -3.03 -21.31 -8.74
C GLN A 106 -3.24 -20.60 -10.06
N GLU A 107 -3.76 -19.37 -10.05
CA GLU A 107 -3.98 -18.57 -11.24
C GLU A 107 -2.74 -17.76 -11.65
N ASN A 108 -1.63 -17.93 -10.95
CA ASN A 108 -0.37 -17.18 -11.16
C ASN A 108 -0.57 -15.66 -11.08
N LEU A 109 -1.44 -15.23 -10.17
CA LEU A 109 -1.77 -13.84 -9.91
C LEU A 109 -1.18 -13.39 -8.56
N ILE A 110 0.14 -13.41 -8.45
CA ILE A 110 0.82 -13.08 -7.19
C ILE A 110 0.90 -11.55 -7.04
N PRO A 111 0.23 -10.96 -6.03
CA PRO A 111 0.36 -9.53 -5.78
C PRO A 111 1.77 -9.19 -5.27
N GLU A 112 2.23 -8.00 -5.58
CA GLU A 112 3.55 -7.52 -5.14
C GLU A 112 3.57 -7.23 -3.64
N TYR A 113 2.40 -6.91 -3.05
CA TYR A 113 2.26 -6.60 -1.62
C TYR A 113 1.02 -7.26 -1.04
N ILE A 114 1.17 -7.86 0.14
CA ILE A 114 0.07 -8.40 0.94
C ILE A 114 0.16 -7.78 2.34
N THR A 115 -0.92 -7.17 2.79
CA THR A 115 -1.08 -6.62 4.13
C THR A 115 -1.99 -7.54 4.95
N ILE A 116 -1.55 -7.92 6.14
CA ILE A 116 -2.27 -8.80 7.08
C ILE A 116 -2.80 -7.98 8.25
#